data_5f154474d6632d009873f8b7fe3261f9
#
_entry.id   5f154474d6632d009873f8b7fe3261f9
#
_cell.length_a   1.000
_cell.length_b   1.000
_cell.length_c   1.000
_cell.angle_alpha   90.00
_cell.angle_beta   90.00
_cell.angle_gamma   90.00
#
_symmetry.space_group_name_H-M   'P 1'
#
loop_
_entity.id
_entity.type
_entity.pdbx_description
1 polymer ?
#
loop_
_entity_poly.entity_id
_entity_poly.type
_entity_poly.pdbx_seq_one_letter_code
_entity_poly.pdbx_strand_id
1 'polypeptide(L)'
;PSTVTLNPGPANGSLLPPYFIPVEWGQRFGLPLSEWIVVPALWIGITVGAIGLVIAWRAVTDGWRPRIHLMFYLGVALNMLTAIVPPLTSADVLMYAAYGRLQRLGMNPYDITPAEIFRQAYDPVLVWTERPWQDTPSVYGPIASWSQWLANVLGGESMHDIVFWLQMMAVIPFIVICTVMIKLAHGDAALQTRSVLFTILNPLLIWAVVAGAHNEALTLVFAIIALWFVRKSPFVTGIFIGLAGAVKVSLVFYGLALVWGYRHDWRKVLQLGIGALIPIGILYGVFAPQALFAASRNTGYVSGGSWAPWMRSALAWVLPDAAHGITAALGWIGLFVIGWMLSRVLPWRAVPGAQLPAERDPLTIAVRTAVILCTAWIVTSPYTLSWYDLIVWAPLALLVPTRLDWLMALRGVALSVAYVTGRTVGFSDVMVNVVAFTIRDVISSGVQWFVLIAIIHWFWTTNRQWPTAAFIRNGFGQLLVTADRPQPKRSPLRPWRRPGVAGPR
;
A
#
# COMPACT_ATOMS: atom_id res chain seq x y z
N PRO A 1 -5.30 -23.76 -14.44
CA PRO A 1 -5.47 -22.82 -13.48
C PRO A 1 -4.92 -21.52 -13.83
N SER A 2 -4.53 -20.73 -13.97
CA SER A 2 -4.31 -19.35 -14.09
C SER A 2 -4.27 -18.91 -15.52
N THR A 3 -5.39 -18.79 -15.99
CA THR A 3 -5.66 -18.10 -17.23
C THR A 3 -5.43 -16.59 -17.14
N VAL A 4 -5.13 -16.09 -15.96
CA VAL A 4 -4.44 -14.82 -15.75
C VAL A 4 -2.99 -14.93 -16.21
N THR A 5 -2.50 -16.13 -16.41
CA THR A 5 -1.26 -16.34 -17.09
C THR A 5 -1.39 -15.85 -18.49
N LEU A 6 -0.89 -14.83 -18.67
CA LEU A 6 -0.54 -14.08 -19.82
C LEU A 6 0.31 -14.95 -20.72
N ASN A 7 -0.32 -15.97 -21.20
CA ASN A 7 0.15 -16.70 -22.33
C ASN A 7 -0.56 -16.11 -23.54
N PRO A 8 0.13 -15.63 -24.51
CA PRO A 8 1.35 -16.17 -25.06
C PRO A 8 2.61 -15.59 -24.42
N GLY A 9 3.75 -16.28 -24.60
CA GLY A 9 5.08 -15.79 -24.23
C GLY A 9 5.47 -14.50 -24.94
N PRO A 10 6.76 -14.12 -24.87
CA PRO A 10 7.26 -12.88 -25.52
C PRO A 10 6.93 -12.84 -27.01
N ALA A 11 6.81 -11.63 -27.54
CA ALA A 11 6.65 -11.42 -28.98
C ALA A 11 7.83 -12.03 -29.75
N ASN A 12 7.60 -12.44 -30.98
CA ASN A 12 8.67 -12.90 -31.87
C ASN A 12 9.73 -11.80 -32.01
N GLY A 13 10.99 -12.15 -31.71
CA GLY A 13 12.10 -11.21 -31.72
C GLY A 13 12.25 -10.34 -30.45
N SER A 14 11.39 -10.47 -29.49
CA SER A 14 11.56 -9.84 -28.17
C SER A 14 12.74 -10.46 -27.42
N LEU A 15 13.50 -9.60 -26.72
CA LEU A 15 14.57 -10.03 -25.80
C LEU A 15 14.08 -10.21 -24.36
N LEU A 16 12.78 -10.04 -24.13
CA LEU A 16 12.20 -10.20 -22.77
C LEU A 16 12.13 -11.67 -22.38
N PRO A 17 12.41 -11.99 -21.12
CA PRO A 17 12.37 -13.39 -20.66
C PRO A 17 10.93 -13.91 -20.64
N PRO A 18 10.69 -15.18 -21.00
CA PRO A 18 9.38 -15.80 -20.84
C PRO A 18 9.03 -15.94 -19.37
N TYR A 19 7.73 -16.00 -19.06
CA TYR A 19 7.31 -16.27 -17.70
C TYR A 19 7.73 -17.66 -17.23
N PHE A 20 8.19 -17.71 -15.98
CA PHE A 20 8.33 -18.97 -15.26
C PHE A 20 6.97 -19.43 -14.75
N ILE A 21 6.43 -20.47 -15.35
CA ILE A 21 5.13 -21.06 -14.99
C ILE A 21 5.38 -22.43 -14.34
N PRO A 22 5.29 -22.53 -13.00
CA PRO A 22 5.60 -23.77 -12.29
C PRO A 22 4.82 -25.00 -12.77
N VAL A 23 3.56 -24.82 -13.23
CA VAL A 23 2.72 -25.91 -13.73
C VAL A 23 3.29 -26.52 -14.99
N GLU A 24 3.78 -25.72 -15.94
CA GLU A 24 4.40 -26.21 -17.16
C GLU A 24 5.71 -26.94 -16.87
N TRP A 25 6.51 -26.44 -15.93
CA TRP A 25 7.71 -27.10 -15.47
C TRP A 25 7.39 -28.43 -14.78
N GLY A 26 6.37 -28.46 -13.92
CA GLY A 26 5.89 -29.68 -13.29
C GLY A 26 5.50 -30.72 -14.31
N GLN A 27 4.77 -30.34 -15.35
CA GLN A 27 4.39 -31.25 -16.45
C GLN A 27 5.63 -31.82 -17.19
N ARG A 28 6.63 -30.98 -17.46
CA ARG A 28 7.91 -31.42 -18.09
C ARG A 28 8.65 -32.49 -17.27
N PHE A 29 8.53 -32.41 -15.93
CA PHE A 29 9.15 -33.39 -15.01
C PHE A 29 8.18 -34.50 -14.56
N GLY A 30 7.01 -34.63 -15.21
CA GLY A 30 6.03 -35.64 -14.86
C GLY A 30 5.32 -35.43 -13.52
N LEU A 31 5.36 -34.20 -12.97
CA LEU A 31 4.69 -33.86 -11.71
C LEU A 31 3.36 -33.16 -12.02
N PRO A 32 2.21 -33.81 -11.78
CA PRO A 32 0.90 -33.18 -12.00
C PRO A 32 0.63 -32.15 -10.87
N LEU A 33 1.04 -30.88 -11.07
CA LEU A 33 0.75 -29.82 -10.14
C LEU A 33 -0.72 -29.39 -10.29
N SER A 34 -1.55 -29.85 -9.37
CA SER A 34 -2.96 -29.44 -9.29
C SER A 34 -3.11 -28.13 -8.51
N GLU A 35 -4.28 -27.50 -8.60
CA GLU A 35 -4.66 -26.34 -7.80
C GLU A 35 -4.51 -26.61 -6.29
N TRP A 36 -4.75 -27.86 -5.84
CA TRP A 36 -4.60 -28.31 -4.46
C TRP A 36 -3.16 -28.34 -3.95
N ILE A 37 -2.20 -28.29 -4.83
CA ILE A 37 -0.76 -28.15 -4.49
C ILE A 37 -0.32 -26.71 -4.62
N VAL A 38 -0.66 -26.04 -5.74
CA VAL A 38 -0.15 -24.72 -6.06
C VAL A 38 -0.71 -23.64 -5.11
N VAL A 39 -2.03 -23.64 -4.86
CA VAL A 39 -2.66 -22.63 -4.00
C VAL A 39 -2.16 -22.72 -2.56
N PRO A 40 -2.17 -23.88 -1.88
CA PRO A 40 -1.58 -24.01 -0.55
C PRO A 40 -0.09 -23.70 -0.50
N ALA A 41 0.69 -24.06 -1.52
CA ALA A 41 2.12 -23.73 -1.57
C ALA A 41 2.35 -22.21 -1.59
N LEU A 42 1.53 -21.45 -2.34
CA LEU A 42 1.58 -19.98 -2.33
C LEU A 42 1.18 -19.42 -0.96
N TRP A 43 0.13 -19.94 -0.32
CA TRP A 43 -0.28 -19.52 1.04
C TRP A 43 0.83 -19.77 2.06
N ILE A 44 1.47 -20.94 2.00
CA ILE A 44 2.61 -21.27 2.86
C ILE A 44 3.77 -20.31 2.60
N GLY A 45 4.11 -20.07 1.33
CA GLY A 45 5.19 -19.16 0.95
C GLY A 45 4.99 -17.73 1.47
N ILE A 46 3.77 -17.18 1.32
CA ILE A 46 3.40 -15.86 1.83
C ILE A 46 3.51 -15.83 3.37
N THR A 47 2.98 -16.86 4.03
CA THR A 47 2.98 -16.93 5.50
C THR A 47 4.40 -17.08 6.05
N VAL A 48 5.23 -17.95 5.48
CA VAL A 48 6.64 -18.11 5.85
C VAL A 48 7.43 -16.83 5.60
N GLY A 49 7.20 -16.17 4.47
CA GLY A 49 7.79 -14.86 4.19
C GLY A 49 7.43 -13.83 5.25
N ALA A 50 6.17 -13.75 5.66
CA ALA A 50 5.72 -12.83 6.71
C ALA A 50 6.32 -13.18 8.08
N ILE A 51 6.44 -14.46 8.43
CA ILE A 51 7.13 -14.89 9.65
C ILE A 51 8.60 -14.46 9.60
N GLY A 52 9.28 -14.65 8.46
CA GLY A 52 10.64 -14.18 8.25
C GLY A 52 10.78 -12.66 8.43
N LEU A 53 9.85 -11.87 7.89
CA LEU A 53 9.80 -10.42 8.10
C LEU A 53 9.65 -10.07 9.58
N VAL A 54 8.76 -10.75 10.31
CA VAL A 54 8.55 -10.56 11.75
C VAL A 54 9.83 -10.86 12.55
N ILE A 55 10.48 -11.97 12.26
CA ILE A 55 11.74 -12.36 12.90
C ILE A 55 12.82 -11.31 12.63
N ALA A 56 12.94 -10.85 11.37
CA ALA A 56 13.93 -9.86 10.97
C ALA A 56 13.73 -8.52 11.69
N TRP A 57 12.51 -7.97 11.74
CA TRP A 57 12.31 -6.71 12.44
C TRP A 57 12.47 -6.82 13.96
N ARG A 58 12.15 -7.98 14.57
CA ARG A 58 12.45 -8.24 15.97
C ARG A 58 13.94 -8.23 16.22
N ALA A 59 14.72 -8.94 15.40
CA ALA A 59 16.18 -8.91 15.46
C ALA A 59 16.73 -7.49 15.38
N VAL A 60 16.14 -6.61 14.52
CA VAL A 60 16.52 -5.18 14.48
C VAL A 60 16.22 -4.49 15.81
N THR A 61 15.10 -4.79 16.45
CA THR A 61 14.76 -4.25 17.78
C THR A 61 15.73 -4.71 18.83
N ASP A 62 16.19 -5.96 18.74
CA ASP A 62 17.16 -6.59 19.65
C ASP A 62 18.61 -6.22 19.35
N GLY A 63 18.86 -5.36 18.36
CA GLY A 63 20.17 -4.82 18.08
C GLY A 63 20.86 -5.32 16.80
N TRP A 64 20.23 -6.19 16.02
CA TRP A 64 20.77 -6.63 14.75
C TRP A 64 20.92 -5.45 13.75
N ARG A 65 22.12 -5.31 13.18
CA ARG A 65 22.48 -4.23 12.24
C ARG A 65 23.20 -4.83 11.05
N PRO A 66 22.46 -5.33 10.06
CA PRO A 66 23.04 -5.90 8.85
C PRO A 66 23.64 -4.84 7.94
N ARG A 67 24.41 -5.29 6.95
CA ARG A 67 24.91 -4.43 5.87
C ARG A 67 23.77 -3.99 4.97
N ILE A 68 23.37 -2.73 5.08
CA ILE A 68 22.21 -2.17 4.37
C ILE A 68 22.29 -2.39 2.85
N HIS A 69 23.48 -2.21 2.24
CA HIS A 69 23.61 -2.39 0.80
C HIS A 69 23.36 -3.83 0.34
N LEU A 70 23.78 -4.82 1.12
CA LEU A 70 23.51 -6.23 0.77
C LEU A 70 22.01 -6.51 0.84
N MET A 71 21.33 -6.03 1.87
CA MET A 71 19.88 -6.16 1.98
C MET A 71 19.15 -5.43 0.85
N PHE A 72 19.61 -4.22 0.52
CA PHE A 72 19.05 -3.44 -0.58
C PHE A 72 19.19 -4.18 -1.92
N TYR A 73 20.39 -4.65 -2.27
CA TYR A 73 20.62 -5.39 -3.51
C TYR A 73 19.88 -6.73 -3.55
N LEU A 74 19.78 -7.44 -2.43
CA LEU A 74 18.91 -8.62 -2.33
C LEU A 74 17.45 -8.26 -2.62
N GLY A 75 16.97 -7.16 -2.04
CA GLY A 75 15.62 -6.67 -2.31
C GLY A 75 15.41 -6.30 -3.78
N VAL A 76 16.37 -5.61 -4.40
CA VAL A 76 16.33 -5.31 -5.84
C VAL A 76 16.25 -6.60 -6.66
N ALA A 77 17.12 -7.59 -6.38
CA ALA A 77 17.13 -8.86 -7.10
C ALA A 77 15.80 -9.61 -6.97
N LEU A 78 15.23 -9.69 -5.76
CA LEU A 78 13.94 -10.34 -5.53
C LEU A 78 12.80 -9.64 -6.29
N ASN A 79 12.77 -8.32 -6.31
CA ASN A 79 11.76 -7.58 -7.05
C ASN A 79 11.94 -7.72 -8.57
N MET A 80 13.16 -7.75 -9.07
CA MET A 80 13.42 -8.02 -10.50
C MET A 80 13.00 -9.44 -10.91
N LEU A 81 13.15 -10.42 -10.02
CA LEU A 81 12.67 -11.78 -10.29
C LEU A 81 11.14 -11.88 -10.43
N THR A 82 10.38 -10.94 -9.87
CA THR A 82 8.91 -10.94 -10.07
C THR A 82 8.52 -10.70 -11.52
N ALA A 83 9.37 -10.03 -12.32
CA ALA A 83 9.11 -9.77 -13.73
C ALA A 83 9.08 -11.02 -14.62
N ILE A 84 9.60 -12.16 -14.11
CA ILE A 84 9.50 -13.46 -14.79
C ILE A 84 8.35 -14.33 -14.22
N VAL A 85 7.53 -13.77 -13.34
CA VAL A 85 6.35 -14.46 -12.78
C VAL A 85 5.11 -13.72 -13.27
N PRO A 86 4.11 -14.42 -13.82
CA PRO A 86 2.88 -13.77 -14.25
C PRO A 86 2.14 -13.18 -13.04
N PRO A 87 1.50 -12.00 -13.15
CA PRO A 87 0.70 -11.43 -12.08
C PRO A 87 -0.44 -12.35 -11.66
N LEU A 88 -0.52 -12.68 -10.36
CA LEU A 88 -1.51 -13.63 -9.83
C LEU A 88 -2.49 -12.99 -8.82
N THR A 89 -2.22 -11.77 -8.36
CA THR A 89 -2.98 -11.14 -7.26
C THR A 89 -4.32 -10.59 -7.71
N SER A 90 -4.42 -10.08 -8.93
CA SER A 90 -5.67 -9.57 -9.51
C SER A 90 -5.59 -9.52 -11.03
N ALA A 91 -6.73 -9.22 -11.69
CA ALA A 91 -6.81 -8.93 -13.12
C ALA A 91 -6.56 -7.46 -13.46
N ASP A 92 -6.22 -6.61 -12.49
CA ASP A 92 -6.04 -5.17 -12.69
C ASP A 92 -5.01 -4.86 -13.78
N VAL A 93 -3.92 -5.65 -13.85
CA VAL A 93 -2.88 -5.49 -14.86
C VAL A 93 -3.41 -5.63 -16.29
N LEU A 94 -4.41 -6.49 -16.50
CA LEU A 94 -5.06 -6.66 -17.81
C LEU A 94 -5.84 -5.41 -18.20
N MET A 95 -6.48 -4.77 -17.21
CA MET A 95 -7.16 -3.49 -17.39
C MET A 95 -6.18 -2.35 -17.66
N TYR A 96 -5.01 -2.33 -16.97
CA TYR A 96 -3.96 -1.34 -17.25
C TYR A 96 -3.45 -1.48 -18.70
N ALA A 97 -3.21 -2.72 -19.15
CA ALA A 97 -2.83 -3.00 -20.53
C ALA A 97 -3.90 -2.51 -21.50
N ALA A 98 -5.17 -2.77 -21.21
CA ALA A 98 -6.29 -2.37 -22.07
C ALA A 98 -6.47 -0.84 -22.13
N TYR A 99 -6.41 -0.13 -21.01
CA TYR A 99 -6.50 1.33 -21.02
C TYR A 99 -5.34 1.98 -21.79
N GLY A 100 -4.13 1.45 -21.64
CA GLY A 100 -2.98 1.87 -22.44
C GLY A 100 -3.14 1.56 -23.92
N ARG A 101 -3.78 0.41 -24.27
CA ARG A 101 -4.09 0.04 -25.65
C ARG A 101 -5.09 1.00 -26.29
N LEU A 102 -6.15 1.36 -25.59
CA LEU A 102 -7.12 2.36 -26.05
C LEU A 102 -6.42 3.67 -26.40
N GLN A 103 -5.54 4.17 -25.54
CA GLN A 103 -4.76 5.39 -25.82
C GLN A 103 -3.85 5.24 -27.02
N ARG A 104 -3.19 4.09 -27.18
CA ARG A 104 -2.33 3.83 -28.35
C ARG A 104 -3.11 3.81 -29.66
N LEU A 105 -4.38 3.40 -29.60
CA LEU A 105 -5.32 3.45 -30.73
C LEU A 105 -5.92 4.85 -30.95
N GLY A 106 -5.50 5.86 -30.19
CA GLY A 106 -6.02 7.23 -30.28
C GLY A 106 -7.38 7.44 -29.61
N MET A 107 -7.83 6.46 -28.80
CA MET A 107 -9.11 6.50 -28.09
C MET A 107 -8.93 7.02 -26.66
N ASN A 108 -9.96 7.71 -26.15
CA ASN A 108 -9.94 8.21 -24.77
C ASN A 108 -10.38 7.10 -23.78
N PRO A 109 -9.50 6.59 -22.89
CA PRO A 109 -9.82 5.52 -21.97
C PRO A 109 -10.77 5.95 -20.84
N TYR A 110 -11.06 7.25 -20.69
CA TYR A 110 -12.01 7.77 -19.71
C TYR A 110 -13.45 7.76 -20.20
N ASP A 111 -13.66 7.65 -21.51
CA ASP A 111 -14.98 7.69 -22.14
C ASP A 111 -15.35 6.34 -22.77
N ILE A 112 -14.36 5.58 -23.25
CA ILE A 112 -14.55 4.32 -23.98
C ILE A 112 -14.11 3.15 -23.09
N THR A 113 -14.92 2.08 -23.09
CA THR A 113 -14.59 0.84 -22.38
C THR A 113 -13.86 -0.15 -23.29
N PRO A 114 -12.99 -1.03 -22.75
CA PRO A 114 -12.39 -2.09 -23.55
C PRO A 114 -13.41 -2.97 -24.26
N ALA A 115 -14.53 -3.28 -23.61
CA ALA A 115 -15.56 -4.16 -24.16
C ALA A 115 -16.30 -3.55 -25.37
N GLU A 116 -16.47 -2.24 -25.44
CA GLU A 116 -17.07 -1.56 -26.59
C GLU A 116 -16.27 -1.81 -27.87
N ILE A 117 -14.94 -1.93 -27.76
CA ILE A 117 -14.07 -2.12 -28.91
C ILE A 117 -13.95 -3.60 -29.28
N PHE A 118 -13.59 -4.48 -28.34
CA PHE A 118 -13.33 -5.88 -28.71
C PHE A 118 -14.59 -6.66 -29.08
N ARG A 119 -15.78 -6.18 -28.71
CA ARG A 119 -17.06 -6.74 -29.19
C ARG A 119 -17.35 -6.41 -30.64
N GLN A 120 -16.73 -5.35 -31.18
CA GLN A 120 -16.89 -4.93 -32.57
C GLN A 120 -15.79 -5.50 -33.50
N ALA A 121 -14.56 -5.56 -32.98
CA ALA A 121 -13.41 -6.05 -33.72
C ALA A 121 -12.41 -6.70 -32.79
N TYR A 122 -11.74 -7.78 -33.26
CA TYR A 122 -10.70 -8.42 -32.50
C TYR A 122 -9.51 -7.48 -32.27
N ASP A 123 -9.08 -7.37 -31.03
CA ASP A 123 -7.82 -6.73 -30.64
C ASP A 123 -7.02 -7.65 -29.71
N PRO A 124 -5.71 -7.90 -29.98
CA PRO A 124 -4.90 -8.88 -29.28
C PRO A 124 -4.65 -8.55 -27.79
N VAL A 125 -4.92 -7.31 -27.37
CA VAL A 125 -4.76 -6.84 -25.99
C VAL A 125 -6.12 -6.73 -25.29
N LEU A 126 -7.11 -6.10 -25.93
CA LEU A 126 -8.41 -5.83 -25.30
C LEU A 126 -9.21 -7.08 -24.98
N VAL A 127 -9.04 -8.17 -25.72
CA VAL A 127 -9.74 -9.45 -25.48
C VAL A 127 -9.36 -10.13 -24.17
N TRP A 128 -8.27 -9.72 -23.52
CA TRP A 128 -7.85 -10.26 -22.24
C TRP A 128 -8.55 -9.64 -21.03
N THR A 129 -9.34 -8.58 -21.25
CA THR A 129 -10.05 -7.91 -20.16
C THR A 129 -11.21 -8.75 -19.64
N GLU A 130 -11.63 -8.47 -18.40
CA GLU A 130 -12.50 -9.36 -17.66
C GLU A 130 -13.61 -8.61 -16.94
N ARG A 131 -14.75 -9.32 -16.78
CA ARG A 131 -15.88 -8.80 -15.98
C ARG A 131 -15.50 -8.65 -14.51
N PRO A 132 -16.04 -7.64 -13.81
CA PRO A 132 -16.95 -6.60 -14.33
C PRO A 132 -16.22 -5.42 -14.99
N TRP A 133 -14.91 -5.34 -14.92
CA TRP A 133 -14.11 -4.17 -15.25
C TRP A 133 -14.00 -3.88 -16.74
N GLN A 134 -14.16 -4.90 -17.61
CA GLN A 134 -14.11 -4.71 -19.06
C GLN A 134 -15.13 -3.70 -19.59
N ASP A 135 -16.25 -3.52 -18.86
CA ASP A 135 -17.34 -2.59 -19.18
C ASP A 135 -17.20 -1.25 -18.41
N THR A 136 -16.02 -0.96 -17.86
CA THR A 136 -15.76 0.23 -17.06
C THR A 136 -14.65 1.07 -17.69
N PRO A 137 -14.85 2.38 -17.93
CA PRO A 137 -13.79 3.30 -18.33
C PRO A 137 -12.74 3.47 -17.24
N SER A 138 -11.55 3.98 -17.59
CA SER A 138 -10.46 4.22 -16.68
C SER A 138 -10.85 5.15 -15.51
N VAL A 139 -10.37 4.81 -14.33
CA VAL A 139 -10.55 5.60 -13.08
C VAL A 139 -9.23 6.18 -12.57
N TYR A 140 -8.16 5.99 -13.30
CA TYR A 140 -6.81 6.38 -12.92
C TYR A 140 -6.49 7.79 -13.36
N GLY A 141 -5.57 8.45 -12.64
CA GLY A 141 -5.11 9.78 -13.03
C GLY A 141 -4.22 9.77 -14.27
N PRO A 142 -3.94 10.97 -14.83
CA PRO A 142 -3.21 11.12 -16.10
C PRO A 142 -1.84 10.45 -16.14
N ILE A 143 -1.07 10.51 -15.03
CA ILE A 143 0.27 9.89 -14.98
C ILE A 143 0.17 8.36 -15.01
N ALA A 144 -0.80 7.76 -14.32
CA ALA A 144 -1.04 6.32 -14.42
C ALA A 144 -1.42 5.93 -15.85
N SER A 145 -2.31 6.68 -16.46
CA SER A 145 -2.74 6.49 -17.85
C SER A 145 -1.56 6.56 -18.83
N TRP A 146 -0.66 7.53 -18.66
CA TRP A 146 0.55 7.62 -19.47
C TRP A 146 1.53 6.47 -19.25
N SER A 147 1.65 5.97 -18.02
CA SER A 147 2.48 4.79 -17.76
C SER A 147 1.94 3.54 -18.46
N GLN A 148 0.62 3.38 -18.47
CA GLN A 148 -0.08 2.31 -19.19
C GLN A 148 0.09 2.43 -20.71
N TRP A 149 -0.02 3.64 -21.24
CA TRP A 149 0.27 3.93 -22.64
C TRP A 149 1.72 3.61 -23.01
N LEU A 150 2.68 4.05 -22.18
CA LEU A 150 4.10 3.79 -22.42
C LEU A 150 4.41 2.27 -22.41
N ALA A 151 3.82 1.51 -21.50
CA ALA A 151 3.96 0.05 -21.48
C ALA A 151 3.44 -0.59 -22.78
N ASN A 152 2.35 -0.07 -23.34
CA ASN A 152 1.81 -0.49 -24.63
C ASN A 152 2.68 -0.09 -25.82
N VAL A 153 3.32 1.07 -25.77
CA VAL A 153 4.28 1.49 -26.82
C VAL A 153 5.48 0.55 -26.84
N LEU A 154 6.01 0.21 -25.66
CA LEU A 154 7.19 -0.66 -25.50
C LEU A 154 6.87 -2.14 -25.77
N GLY A 155 5.69 -2.61 -25.39
CA GLY A 155 5.27 -4.01 -25.51
C GLY A 155 4.57 -4.36 -26.83
N GLY A 156 4.24 -3.36 -27.64
CA GLY A 156 3.64 -3.57 -28.97
C GLY A 156 2.23 -4.15 -28.90
N GLU A 157 2.05 -5.32 -29.49
CA GLU A 157 0.79 -6.09 -29.50
C GLU A 157 0.87 -7.36 -28.64
N SER A 158 2.01 -7.56 -27.99
CA SER A 158 2.21 -8.69 -27.09
C SER A 158 1.73 -8.35 -25.69
N MET A 159 0.70 -9.05 -25.22
CA MET A 159 0.22 -8.90 -23.84
C MET A 159 1.32 -9.21 -22.83
N HIS A 160 2.14 -10.24 -23.07
CA HIS A 160 3.30 -10.59 -22.25
C HIS A 160 4.25 -9.39 -22.10
N ASP A 161 4.65 -8.78 -23.21
CA ASP A 161 5.64 -7.69 -23.20
C ASP A 161 5.06 -6.43 -22.54
N ILE A 162 3.78 -6.12 -22.79
CA ILE A 162 3.08 -5.00 -22.15
C ILE A 162 3.08 -5.19 -20.63
N VAL A 163 2.74 -6.39 -20.14
CA VAL A 163 2.71 -6.68 -18.70
C VAL A 163 4.08 -6.65 -18.08
N PHE A 164 5.12 -7.14 -18.77
CA PHE A 164 6.50 -6.97 -18.31
C PHE A 164 6.82 -5.49 -18.03
N TRP A 165 6.46 -4.59 -18.95
CA TRP A 165 6.70 -3.15 -18.76
C TRP A 165 5.83 -2.56 -17.65
N LEU A 166 4.59 -3.02 -17.47
CA LEU A 166 3.76 -2.63 -16.33
C LEU A 166 4.37 -3.10 -15.00
N GLN A 167 4.96 -4.29 -14.94
CA GLN A 167 5.73 -4.74 -13.77
C GLN A 167 6.94 -3.83 -13.52
N MET A 168 7.65 -3.40 -14.56
CA MET A 168 8.76 -2.44 -14.40
C MET A 168 8.28 -1.08 -13.86
N MET A 169 7.06 -0.64 -14.23
CA MET A 169 6.43 0.57 -13.66
C MET A 169 6.07 0.41 -12.16
N ALA A 170 6.05 -0.81 -11.63
CA ALA A 170 5.97 -1.06 -10.19
C ALA A 170 7.35 -1.22 -9.55
N VAL A 171 8.26 -1.99 -10.15
CA VAL A 171 9.62 -2.26 -9.64
C VAL A 171 10.44 -0.99 -9.47
N ILE A 172 10.54 -0.16 -10.52
CA ILE A 172 11.41 1.03 -10.52
C ILE A 172 10.99 2.02 -9.43
N PRO A 173 9.71 2.43 -9.32
CA PRO A 173 9.27 3.28 -8.23
C PRO A 173 9.47 2.66 -6.85
N PHE A 174 9.32 1.34 -6.71
CA PHE A 174 9.51 0.66 -5.43
C PHE A 174 10.96 0.70 -4.96
N ILE A 175 11.93 0.57 -5.87
CA ILE A 175 13.36 0.77 -5.60
C ILE A 175 13.64 2.23 -5.17
N VAL A 176 13.03 3.21 -5.84
CA VAL A 176 13.16 4.63 -5.50
C VAL A 176 12.57 4.91 -4.12
N ILE A 177 11.39 4.37 -3.80
CA ILE A 177 10.78 4.47 -2.46
C ILE A 177 11.76 4.01 -1.39
N CYS A 178 12.29 2.80 -1.51
CA CYS A 178 13.27 2.27 -0.54
C CYS A 178 14.51 3.16 -0.41
N THR A 179 15.05 3.62 -1.54
CA THR A 179 16.23 4.49 -1.57
C THR A 179 15.98 5.80 -0.80
N VAL A 180 14.83 6.44 -1.01
CA VAL A 180 14.47 7.68 -0.32
C VAL A 180 14.22 7.40 1.16
N MET A 181 13.57 6.27 1.52
CA MET A 181 13.33 5.90 2.90
C MET A 181 14.64 5.66 3.67
N ILE A 182 15.63 4.99 3.08
CA ILE A 182 16.97 4.83 3.66
C ILE A 182 17.63 6.20 3.91
N LYS A 183 17.48 7.14 2.97
CA LYS A 183 18.02 8.50 3.10
C LYS A 183 17.30 9.30 4.18
N LEU A 184 15.99 9.18 4.32
CA LEU A 184 15.22 9.82 5.41
C LEU A 184 15.60 9.26 6.78
N ALA A 185 15.98 7.99 6.85
CA ALA A 185 16.47 7.31 8.05
C ALA A 185 17.98 7.52 8.30
N HIS A 186 18.67 8.36 7.51
CA HIS A 186 20.14 8.54 7.61
C HIS A 186 20.55 8.95 9.03
N GLY A 187 21.60 8.30 9.55
CA GLY A 187 22.07 8.50 10.92
C GLY A 187 21.44 7.57 11.97
N ASP A 188 20.42 6.77 11.60
CA ASP A 188 19.82 5.74 12.47
C ASP A 188 19.81 4.38 11.74
N ALA A 189 20.80 3.53 12.05
CA ALA A 189 20.96 2.24 11.40
C ALA A 189 19.76 1.29 11.62
N ALA A 190 19.04 1.43 12.73
CA ALA A 190 17.83 0.64 12.98
C ALA A 190 16.69 1.07 12.04
N LEU A 191 16.47 2.37 11.88
CA LEU A 191 15.46 2.89 10.96
C LEU A 191 15.83 2.63 9.49
N GLN A 192 17.11 2.68 9.13
CA GLN A 192 17.56 2.31 7.79
C GLN A 192 17.27 0.84 7.47
N THR A 193 17.62 -0.07 8.41
CA THR A 193 17.31 -1.50 8.26
C THR A 193 15.80 -1.73 8.18
N ARG A 194 15.04 -1.06 9.04
CA ARG A 194 13.58 -1.10 9.05
C ARG A 194 12.98 -0.59 7.74
N SER A 195 13.57 0.47 7.15
CA SER A 195 13.16 0.99 5.85
C SER A 195 13.29 -0.04 4.73
N VAL A 196 14.40 -0.79 4.70
CA VAL A 196 14.60 -1.87 3.73
C VAL A 196 13.63 -3.03 3.97
N LEU A 197 13.47 -3.46 5.24
CA LEU A 197 12.57 -4.56 5.61
C LEU A 197 11.10 -4.25 5.33
N PHE A 198 10.65 -3.01 5.55
CA PHE A 198 9.26 -2.61 5.41
C PHE A 198 8.89 -2.15 4.00
N THR A 199 9.87 -2.04 3.10
CA THR A 199 9.67 -1.73 1.69
C THR A 199 10.18 -2.88 0.82
N ILE A 200 11.37 -2.74 0.24
CA ILE A 200 11.88 -3.59 -0.84
C ILE A 200 12.10 -5.07 -0.47
N LEU A 201 12.28 -5.39 0.82
CA LEU A 201 12.37 -6.76 1.36
C LEU A 201 11.08 -7.24 2.05
N ASN A 202 9.99 -6.47 1.99
CA ASN A 202 8.72 -6.91 2.54
C ASN A 202 8.05 -7.93 1.60
N PRO A 203 7.99 -9.22 1.94
CA PRO A 203 7.46 -10.25 1.06
C PRO A 203 5.97 -10.04 0.74
N LEU A 204 5.21 -9.43 1.65
CA LEU A 204 3.80 -9.11 1.43
C LEU A 204 3.65 -8.04 0.35
N LEU A 205 4.54 -7.05 0.31
CA LEU A 205 4.51 -5.99 -0.70
C LEU A 205 5.13 -6.45 -2.03
N ILE A 206 6.17 -7.27 -2.00
CA ILE A 206 6.72 -7.90 -3.22
C ILE A 206 5.60 -8.69 -3.91
N TRP A 207 4.85 -9.48 -3.16
CA TRP A 207 3.72 -10.25 -3.67
C TRP A 207 2.58 -9.33 -4.13
N ALA A 208 2.05 -8.50 -3.22
CA ALA A 208 0.83 -7.76 -3.47
C ALA A 208 1.00 -6.60 -4.47
N VAL A 209 2.14 -5.91 -4.47
CA VAL A 209 2.35 -4.69 -5.25
C VAL A 209 3.13 -4.98 -6.52
N VAL A 210 4.31 -5.59 -6.38
CA VAL A 210 5.28 -5.69 -7.48
C VAL A 210 4.93 -6.87 -8.40
N ALA A 211 4.76 -8.06 -7.83
CA ALA A 211 4.34 -9.23 -8.59
C ALA A 211 2.94 -9.06 -9.22
N GLY A 212 2.06 -8.26 -8.59
CA GLY A 212 0.75 -7.91 -9.14
C GLY A 212 0.77 -6.77 -10.16
N ALA A 213 1.91 -6.12 -10.39
CA ALA A 213 2.05 -4.94 -11.26
C ALA A 213 1.09 -3.78 -10.89
N HIS A 214 0.86 -3.56 -9.58
CA HIS A 214 -0.10 -2.54 -9.14
C HIS A 214 0.50 -1.12 -9.15
N ASN A 215 -0.33 -0.12 -9.47
CA ASN A 215 0.04 1.29 -9.59
C ASN A 215 0.43 1.95 -8.25
N GLU A 216 0.28 1.28 -7.13
CA GLU A 216 0.54 1.83 -5.79
C GLU A 216 1.98 2.28 -5.61
N ALA A 217 2.95 1.55 -6.16
CA ALA A 217 4.35 1.96 -6.11
C ALA A 217 4.59 3.26 -6.90
N LEU A 218 4.01 3.37 -8.11
CA LEU A 218 4.09 4.59 -8.94
C LEU A 218 3.43 5.79 -8.24
N THR A 219 2.33 5.54 -7.53
CA THR A 219 1.63 6.59 -6.78
C THR A 219 2.44 7.05 -5.58
N LEU A 220 2.91 6.10 -4.78
CA LEU A 220 3.58 6.41 -3.52
C LEU A 220 4.96 7.02 -3.71
N VAL A 221 5.68 6.71 -4.79
CA VAL A 221 7.02 7.26 -5.02
C VAL A 221 7.04 8.78 -4.98
N PHE A 222 6.06 9.43 -5.58
CA PHE A 222 5.94 10.89 -5.55
C PHE A 222 5.66 11.41 -4.14
N ALA A 223 4.80 10.74 -3.37
CA ALA A 223 4.51 11.13 -2.00
C ALA A 223 5.75 10.95 -1.07
N ILE A 224 6.55 9.90 -1.27
CA ILE A 224 7.80 9.69 -0.53
C ILE A 224 8.86 10.72 -0.93
N ILE A 225 8.95 11.09 -2.20
CA ILE A 225 9.80 12.20 -2.64
C ILE A 225 9.30 13.52 -2.04
N ALA A 226 7.99 13.75 -1.96
CA ALA A 226 7.45 14.92 -1.26
C ALA A 226 7.94 14.98 0.20
N LEU A 227 7.91 13.86 0.95
CA LEU A 227 8.46 13.80 2.32
C LEU A 227 9.95 14.18 2.38
N TRP A 228 10.74 13.82 1.38
CA TRP A 228 12.16 14.19 1.30
C TRP A 228 12.37 15.71 1.22
N PHE A 229 11.42 16.44 0.64
CA PHE A 229 11.50 17.90 0.48
C PHE A 229 10.85 18.68 1.62
N VAL A 230 10.15 18.06 2.56
CA VAL A 230 9.40 18.75 3.64
C VAL A 230 10.25 19.76 4.41
N ARG A 231 11.49 19.40 4.75
CA ARG A 231 12.40 20.31 5.48
C ARG A 231 13.16 21.28 4.56
N LYS A 232 13.02 21.14 3.22
CA LYS A 232 13.82 21.88 2.23
C LYS A 232 13.00 22.95 1.53
N SER A 233 11.84 22.57 0.97
CA SER A 233 10.99 23.45 0.16
C SER A 233 9.54 22.99 0.19
N PRO A 234 8.64 23.74 0.86
CA PRO A 234 7.22 23.43 0.85
C PRO A 234 6.61 23.46 -0.57
N PHE A 235 7.10 24.35 -1.44
CA PHE A 235 6.63 24.45 -2.82
C PHE A 235 6.96 23.17 -3.63
N VAL A 236 8.22 22.68 -3.55
CA VAL A 236 8.63 21.43 -4.21
C VAL A 236 7.90 20.22 -3.61
N THR A 237 7.70 20.22 -2.27
CA THR A 237 6.85 19.23 -1.61
C THR A 237 5.45 19.21 -2.23
N GLY A 238 4.89 20.41 -2.50
CA GLY A 238 3.61 20.56 -3.18
C GLY A 238 3.60 19.96 -4.57
N ILE A 239 4.62 20.25 -5.39
CA ILE A 239 4.72 19.67 -6.75
C ILE A 239 4.65 18.14 -6.69
N PHE A 240 5.44 17.50 -5.83
CA PHE A 240 5.48 16.05 -5.76
C PHE A 240 4.18 15.45 -5.22
N ILE A 241 3.52 16.06 -4.24
CA ILE A 241 2.22 15.55 -3.77
C ILE A 241 1.12 15.75 -4.81
N GLY A 242 1.18 16.82 -5.60
CA GLY A 242 0.30 17.02 -6.76
C GLY A 242 0.49 15.96 -7.85
N LEU A 243 1.74 15.59 -8.15
CA LEU A 243 2.06 14.47 -9.04
C LEU A 243 1.51 13.14 -8.50
N ALA A 244 1.63 12.88 -7.19
CA ALA A 244 1.03 11.69 -6.58
C ALA A 244 -0.50 11.66 -6.78
N GLY A 245 -1.18 12.79 -6.58
CA GLY A 245 -2.60 12.96 -6.85
C GLY A 245 -2.98 12.75 -8.32
N ALA A 246 -2.06 13.06 -9.25
CA ALA A 246 -2.25 12.82 -10.68
C ALA A 246 -2.01 11.35 -11.11
N VAL A 247 -1.55 10.49 -10.21
CA VAL A 247 -1.58 9.03 -10.40
C VAL A 247 -2.87 8.44 -9.81
N LYS A 248 -3.15 8.75 -8.55
CA LYS A 248 -4.29 8.18 -7.83
C LYS A 248 -4.73 9.09 -6.67
N VAL A 249 -6.03 9.33 -6.57
CA VAL A 249 -6.62 10.25 -5.58
C VAL A 249 -6.41 9.80 -4.12
N SER A 250 -6.18 8.52 -3.86
CA SER A 250 -6.01 7.96 -2.50
C SER A 250 -4.85 8.62 -1.72
N LEU A 251 -3.89 9.25 -2.40
CA LEU A 251 -2.79 9.98 -1.75
C LEU A 251 -3.20 11.35 -1.16
N VAL A 252 -4.48 11.72 -1.22
CA VAL A 252 -5.01 12.89 -0.49
C VAL A 252 -4.66 12.83 0.99
N PHE A 253 -4.58 11.64 1.61
CA PHE A 253 -4.18 11.46 3.00
C PHE A 253 -2.74 11.90 3.28
N TYR A 254 -1.82 11.71 2.32
CA TYR A 254 -0.48 12.30 2.42
C TYR A 254 -0.50 13.82 2.25
N GLY A 255 -1.34 14.33 1.36
CA GLY A 255 -1.57 15.77 1.22
C GLY A 255 -2.04 16.40 2.54
N LEU A 256 -3.05 15.80 3.18
CA LEU A 256 -3.54 16.23 4.50
C LEU A 256 -2.46 16.13 5.58
N ALA A 257 -1.64 15.09 5.56
CA ALA A 257 -0.54 14.92 6.49
C ALA A 257 0.54 16.00 6.32
N LEU A 258 0.83 16.41 5.09
CA LEU A 258 1.76 17.51 4.78
C LEU A 258 1.20 18.88 5.22
N VAL A 259 -0.09 19.14 4.95
CA VAL A 259 -0.78 20.34 5.47
C VAL A 259 -0.69 20.39 7.00
N TRP A 260 -0.95 19.26 7.66
CA TRP A 260 -0.82 19.16 9.11
C TRP A 260 0.61 19.34 9.60
N GLY A 261 1.60 18.86 8.84
CA GLY A 261 3.03 19.10 9.10
C GLY A 261 3.40 20.58 9.12
N TYR A 262 2.82 21.37 8.22
CA TYR A 262 3.06 22.81 8.11
C TYR A 262 2.03 23.70 8.82
N ARG A 263 1.08 23.14 9.57
CA ARG A 263 -0.06 23.86 10.17
C ARG A 263 0.29 25.12 10.99
N HIS A 264 1.49 25.19 11.51
CA HIS A 264 1.94 26.35 12.29
C HIS A 264 2.51 27.49 11.44
N ASP A 265 2.62 27.32 10.11
CA ASP A 265 3.15 28.31 9.18
C ASP A 265 2.26 28.35 7.92
N TRP A 266 1.29 29.24 7.91
CA TRP A 266 0.32 29.34 6.81
C TRP A 266 0.99 29.64 5.46
N ARG A 267 2.16 30.32 5.44
CA ARG A 267 2.91 30.61 4.21
C ARG A 267 3.45 29.33 3.59
N LYS A 268 3.91 28.39 4.41
CA LYS A 268 4.35 27.05 3.94
C LYS A 268 3.17 26.22 3.46
N VAL A 269 2.01 26.31 4.12
CA VAL A 269 0.77 25.66 3.65
C VAL A 269 0.35 26.24 2.29
N LEU A 270 0.43 27.55 2.10
CA LEU A 270 0.13 28.19 0.83
C LEU A 270 1.11 27.78 -0.27
N GLN A 271 2.43 27.76 0.02
CA GLN A 271 3.45 27.27 -0.92
C GLN A 271 3.21 25.80 -1.32
N LEU A 272 2.88 24.93 -0.36
CA LEU A 272 2.50 23.54 -0.61
C LEU A 272 1.29 23.46 -1.54
N GLY A 273 0.24 24.25 -1.25
CA GLY A 273 -0.99 24.29 -2.05
C GLY A 273 -0.73 24.75 -3.49
N ILE A 274 -0.02 25.85 -3.67
CA ILE A 274 0.34 26.36 -5.01
C ILE A 274 1.18 25.33 -5.75
N GLY A 275 2.20 24.75 -5.11
CA GLY A 275 3.01 23.71 -5.68
C GLY A 275 2.19 22.49 -6.15
N ALA A 276 1.18 22.07 -5.37
CA ALA A 276 0.33 20.92 -5.72
C ALA A 276 -0.65 21.24 -6.84
N LEU A 277 -1.19 22.44 -6.87
CA LEU A 277 -2.17 22.86 -7.88
C LEU A 277 -1.57 22.97 -9.29
N ILE A 278 -0.27 23.27 -9.41
CA ILE A 278 0.40 23.36 -10.72
C ILE A 278 0.32 22.04 -11.50
N PRO A 279 0.87 20.91 -11.02
CA PRO A 279 0.77 19.66 -11.77
C PRO A 279 -0.67 19.17 -11.88
N ILE A 280 -1.51 19.34 -10.87
CA ILE A 280 -2.93 18.97 -10.94
C ILE A 280 -3.63 19.78 -12.04
N GLY A 281 -3.47 21.10 -12.05
CA GLY A 281 -4.10 21.99 -13.03
C GLY A 281 -3.65 21.69 -14.46
N ILE A 282 -2.36 21.43 -14.67
CA ILE A 282 -1.82 21.08 -15.99
C ILE A 282 -2.32 19.70 -16.43
N LEU A 283 -2.14 18.68 -15.58
CA LEU A 283 -2.38 17.30 -15.96
C LEU A 283 -3.88 16.99 -16.13
N TYR A 284 -4.71 17.46 -15.22
CA TYR A 284 -6.15 17.28 -15.34
C TYR A 284 -6.81 18.36 -16.19
N GLY A 285 -6.38 19.62 -16.10
CA GLY A 285 -7.04 20.71 -16.82
C GLY A 285 -6.74 20.71 -18.32
N VAL A 286 -5.51 20.34 -18.72
CA VAL A 286 -5.07 20.39 -20.12
C VAL A 286 -5.13 19.01 -20.78
N PHE A 287 -4.58 17.98 -20.12
CA PHE A 287 -4.37 16.69 -20.77
C PHE A 287 -5.48 15.67 -20.55
N ALA A 288 -6.18 15.70 -19.42
CA ALA A 288 -7.19 14.69 -19.11
C ALA A 288 -8.33 15.25 -18.23
N PRO A 289 -9.13 16.22 -18.69
CA PRO A 289 -10.20 16.80 -17.88
C PRO A 289 -11.26 15.77 -17.46
N GLN A 290 -11.50 14.74 -18.25
CA GLN A 290 -12.43 13.66 -17.95
C GLN A 290 -11.98 12.81 -16.76
N ALA A 291 -10.66 12.70 -16.52
CA ALA A 291 -10.10 11.95 -15.42
C ALA A 291 -10.46 12.54 -14.04
N LEU A 292 -10.77 13.84 -13.96
CA LEU A 292 -11.12 14.51 -12.70
C LEU A 292 -12.34 13.87 -12.03
N PHE A 293 -13.32 13.46 -12.81
CA PHE A 293 -14.55 12.83 -12.33
C PHE A 293 -14.50 11.29 -12.36
N ALA A 294 -13.48 10.72 -13.00
CA ALA A 294 -13.36 9.28 -13.17
C ALA A 294 -13.26 8.52 -11.81
N ALA A 295 -12.53 9.09 -10.84
CA ALA A 295 -12.37 8.48 -9.53
C ALA A 295 -13.69 8.29 -8.75
N SER A 296 -14.71 9.11 -9.02
CA SER A 296 -16.03 9.00 -8.38
C SER A 296 -16.83 7.78 -8.85
N ARG A 297 -16.52 7.22 -10.00
CA ARG A 297 -17.24 6.06 -10.58
C ARG A 297 -17.12 4.80 -9.72
N ASN A 298 -16.03 4.67 -8.96
CA ASN A 298 -15.78 3.50 -8.10
C ASN A 298 -16.20 3.73 -6.64
N THR A 299 -16.94 4.78 -6.34
CA THR A 299 -17.48 4.99 -5.00
C THR A 299 -18.57 3.99 -4.70
N GLY A 300 -18.49 3.35 -3.52
CA GLY A 300 -19.51 2.40 -3.09
C GLY A 300 -19.19 0.92 -3.28
N TYR A 301 -18.09 0.56 -3.94
CA TYR A 301 -17.67 -0.84 -4.00
C TYR A 301 -17.29 -1.39 -2.62
N VAL A 302 -17.58 -2.67 -2.42
CA VAL A 302 -17.19 -3.44 -1.24
C VAL A 302 -16.30 -4.58 -1.71
N SER A 303 -15.11 -4.71 -1.12
CA SER A 303 -14.23 -5.85 -1.41
C SER A 303 -14.52 -7.02 -0.47
N GLY A 304 -14.54 -8.22 -1.02
CA GLY A 304 -14.45 -9.43 -0.22
C GLY A 304 -13.14 -9.39 0.62
N GLY A 305 -13.13 -9.99 1.78
CA GLY A 305 -11.96 -9.95 2.66
C GLY A 305 -11.80 -8.64 3.45
N SER A 306 -12.63 -7.59 3.23
CA SER A 306 -12.74 -6.45 4.14
C SER A 306 -13.69 -6.75 5.30
N TRP A 307 -13.80 -5.82 6.25
CA TRP A 307 -14.79 -5.93 7.33
C TRP A 307 -16.25 -5.77 6.85
N ALA A 308 -16.45 -5.11 5.71
CA ALA A 308 -17.73 -4.62 5.25
C ALA A 308 -18.73 -5.69 4.78
N PRO A 309 -18.36 -6.83 4.16
CA PRO A 309 -19.30 -7.86 3.77
C PRO A 309 -20.17 -8.35 4.94
N TRP A 310 -19.58 -8.64 6.09
CA TRP A 310 -20.32 -9.09 7.27
C TRP A 310 -21.29 -8.02 7.79
N MET A 311 -20.82 -6.78 7.89
CA MET A 311 -21.66 -5.66 8.32
C MET A 311 -22.83 -5.43 7.36
N ARG A 312 -22.54 -5.40 6.04
CA ARG A 312 -23.58 -5.20 5.03
C ARG A 312 -24.62 -6.33 5.05
N SER A 313 -24.18 -7.58 5.18
CA SER A 313 -25.09 -8.72 5.28
C SER A 313 -25.96 -8.63 6.53
N ALA A 314 -25.38 -8.32 7.69
CA ALA A 314 -26.16 -8.14 8.93
C ALA A 314 -27.19 -6.99 8.83
N LEU A 315 -26.79 -5.86 8.23
CA LEU A 315 -27.68 -4.72 8.01
C LEU A 315 -28.80 -5.03 7.01
N ALA A 316 -28.50 -5.81 5.98
CA ALA A 316 -29.49 -6.19 4.95
C ALA A 316 -30.63 -7.04 5.51
N TRP A 317 -30.45 -7.73 6.62
CA TRP A 317 -31.50 -8.46 7.32
C TRP A 317 -32.55 -7.55 7.96
N VAL A 318 -32.13 -6.35 8.39
CA VAL A 318 -33.02 -5.41 9.14
C VAL A 318 -33.38 -4.21 8.27
N LEU A 319 -32.47 -3.72 7.45
CA LEU A 319 -32.58 -2.49 6.64
C LEU A 319 -32.02 -2.73 5.23
N PRO A 320 -32.61 -3.57 4.39
CA PRO A 320 -32.05 -3.99 3.10
C PRO A 320 -31.70 -2.80 2.19
N ASP A 321 -32.60 -1.81 2.07
CA ASP A 321 -32.39 -0.65 1.19
C ASP A 321 -31.33 0.33 1.70
N ALA A 322 -31.11 0.39 3.01
CA ALA A 322 -30.15 1.30 3.63
C ALA A 322 -28.79 0.64 3.92
N ALA A 323 -28.69 -0.69 3.86
CA ALA A 323 -27.50 -1.45 4.26
C ALA A 323 -26.21 -0.97 3.57
N HIS A 324 -26.28 -0.67 2.29
CA HIS A 324 -25.14 -0.16 1.51
C HIS A 324 -24.69 1.23 1.99
N GLY A 325 -25.64 2.17 2.10
CA GLY A 325 -25.35 3.54 2.54
C GLY A 325 -24.83 3.60 3.97
N ILE A 326 -25.42 2.80 4.88
CA ILE A 326 -24.96 2.72 6.28
C ILE A 326 -23.54 2.14 6.34
N THR A 327 -23.24 1.08 5.58
CA THR A 327 -21.89 0.50 5.54
C THR A 327 -20.84 1.53 5.05
N ALA A 328 -21.16 2.30 4.03
CA ALA A 328 -20.30 3.37 3.53
C ALA A 328 -20.11 4.48 4.59
N ALA A 329 -21.18 4.91 5.25
CA ALA A 329 -21.13 5.92 6.33
C ALA A 329 -20.27 5.44 7.51
N LEU A 330 -20.41 4.16 7.92
CA LEU A 330 -19.60 3.56 8.98
C LEU A 330 -18.11 3.55 8.62
N GLY A 331 -17.76 3.34 7.35
CA GLY A 331 -16.39 3.47 6.87
C GLY A 331 -15.82 4.89 7.10
N TRP A 332 -16.58 5.92 6.75
CA TRP A 332 -16.15 7.31 6.96
C TRP A 332 -16.08 7.69 8.44
N ILE A 333 -17.09 7.33 9.24
CA ILE A 333 -17.08 7.55 10.70
C ILE A 333 -15.88 6.83 11.31
N GLY A 334 -15.65 5.58 10.91
CA GLY A 334 -14.49 4.77 11.34
C GLY A 334 -13.16 5.44 11.04
N LEU A 335 -13.00 6.04 9.86
CA LEU A 335 -11.79 6.79 9.49
C LEU A 335 -11.44 7.85 10.54
N PHE A 336 -12.41 8.67 10.95
CA PHE A 336 -12.18 9.72 11.96
C PHE A 336 -11.94 9.14 13.35
N VAL A 337 -12.73 8.16 13.76
CA VAL A 337 -12.63 7.52 15.09
C VAL A 337 -11.30 6.79 15.24
N ILE A 338 -10.96 5.90 14.31
CA ILE A 338 -9.69 5.14 14.33
C ILE A 338 -8.50 6.08 14.15
N GLY A 339 -8.59 7.08 13.28
CA GLY A 339 -7.55 8.11 13.12
C GLY A 339 -7.29 8.87 14.42
N TRP A 340 -8.36 9.28 15.12
CA TRP A 340 -8.25 9.91 16.43
C TRP A 340 -7.62 8.96 17.46
N MET A 341 -8.06 7.70 17.55
CA MET A 341 -7.49 6.70 18.46
C MET A 341 -5.99 6.48 18.21
N LEU A 342 -5.59 6.29 16.93
CA LEU A 342 -4.20 6.12 16.55
C LEU A 342 -3.36 7.36 16.88
N SER A 343 -3.93 8.55 16.76
CA SER A 343 -3.25 9.80 17.12
C SER A 343 -2.89 9.89 18.61
N ARG A 344 -3.57 9.12 19.46
CA ARG A 344 -3.34 9.07 20.92
C ARG A 344 -2.35 7.99 21.35
N VAL A 345 -2.23 6.90 20.57
CA VAL A 345 -1.42 5.74 20.97
C VAL A 345 -0.08 5.66 20.24
N LEU A 346 0.04 6.22 19.02
CA LEU A 346 1.31 6.22 18.31
C LEU A 346 2.31 7.16 18.99
N PRO A 347 3.56 6.71 19.20
CA PRO A 347 4.56 7.49 19.90
C PRO A 347 5.07 8.67 19.06
N TRP A 348 5.56 9.69 19.74
CA TRP A 348 6.32 10.78 19.15
C TRP A 348 7.82 10.44 19.20
N ARG A 349 8.44 10.33 18.06
CA ARG A 349 9.89 10.24 17.91
C ARG A 349 10.29 11.00 16.67
N ALA A 350 11.26 11.91 16.81
CA ALA A 350 11.76 12.71 15.71
C ALA A 350 12.40 11.81 14.63
N VAL A 351 12.03 12.05 13.39
CA VAL A 351 12.72 11.49 12.22
C VAL A 351 14.14 12.04 12.19
N PRO A 352 15.18 11.23 11.87
CA PRO A 352 16.57 11.66 11.86
C PRO A 352 16.78 13.00 11.14
N GLY A 353 17.72 13.79 11.62
CA GLY A 353 18.02 15.13 11.08
C GLY A 353 17.05 16.23 11.51
N ALA A 354 16.11 15.96 12.44
CA ALA A 354 15.24 16.99 13.01
C ALA A 354 16.04 18.00 13.84
N GLN A 355 15.79 19.29 13.60
CA GLN A 355 16.35 20.41 14.37
C GLN A 355 15.38 20.87 15.47
N LEU A 356 14.14 20.43 15.40
CA LEU A 356 13.05 20.77 16.32
C LEU A 356 12.60 19.52 17.08
N PRO A 357 11.94 19.66 18.24
CA PRO A 357 11.25 18.56 18.89
C PRO A 357 10.28 17.84 17.95
N ALA A 358 10.04 16.55 18.18
CA ALA A 358 9.22 15.71 17.31
C ALA A 358 7.84 16.34 16.98
N GLU A 359 7.23 16.96 17.98
CA GLU A 359 5.89 17.58 17.89
C GLU A 359 5.87 18.88 17.08
N ARG A 360 7.05 19.44 16.77
CA ARG A 360 7.22 20.69 16.01
C ARG A 360 7.94 20.51 14.68
N ASP A 361 8.62 19.36 14.48
CA ASP A 361 9.30 19.08 13.23
C ASP A 361 8.30 18.71 12.13
N PRO A 362 8.23 19.47 11.03
CA PRO A 362 7.21 19.26 9.99
C PRO A 362 7.25 17.86 9.37
N LEU A 363 8.46 17.31 9.16
CA LEU A 363 8.61 15.99 8.58
C LEU A 363 8.11 14.89 9.54
N THR A 364 8.49 14.97 10.81
CA THR A 364 8.03 14.02 11.83
C THR A 364 6.51 14.03 11.95
N ILE A 365 5.93 15.23 11.97
CA ILE A 365 4.47 15.39 12.02
C ILE A 365 3.82 14.78 10.77
N ALA A 366 4.34 15.11 9.59
CA ALA A 366 3.81 14.61 8.33
C ALA A 366 3.88 13.08 8.24
N VAL A 367 5.03 12.47 8.56
CA VAL A 367 5.22 11.01 8.57
C VAL A 367 4.24 10.34 9.54
N ARG A 368 4.18 10.81 10.78
CA ARG A 368 3.28 10.26 11.79
C ARG A 368 1.81 10.39 11.40
N THR A 369 1.43 11.55 10.85
CA THR A 369 0.06 11.81 10.42
C THR A 369 -0.30 10.97 9.19
N ALA A 370 0.63 10.78 8.25
CA ALA A 370 0.43 9.87 7.11
C ALA A 370 0.16 8.43 7.58
N VAL A 371 0.95 7.91 8.54
CA VAL A 371 0.68 6.58 9.13
C VAL A 371 -0.71 6.54 9.75
N ILE A 372 -1.11 7.56 10.52
CA ILE A 372 -2.43 7.62 11.17
C ILE A 372 -3.55 7.57 10.14
N LEU A 373 -3.55 8.51 9.19
CA LEU A 373 -4.63 8.68 8.23
C LEU A 373 -4.73 7.50 7.26
N CYS A 374 -3.59 7.06 6.72
CA CYS A 374 -3.57 5.92 5.80
C CYS A 374 -3.97 4.62 6.50
N THR A 375 -3.50 4.37 7.74
CA THR A 375 -3.95 3.19 8.51
C THR A 375 -5.44 3.26 8.78
N ALA A 376 -5.94 4.40 9.27
CA ALA A 376 -7.36 4.57 9.53
C ALA A 376 -8.17 4.29 8.27
N TRP A 377 -7.75 4.83 7.12
CA TRP A 377 -8.43 4.62 5.84
C TRP A 377 -8.45 3.14 5.42
N ILE A 378 -7.29 2.46 5.37
CA ILE A 378 -7.24 1.08 4.87
C ILE A 378 -7.97 0.08 5.77
N VAL A 379 -8.06 0.33 7.10
CA VAL A 379 -8.73 -0.58 8.03
C VAL A 379 -10.24 -0.31 8.12
N THR A 380 -10.70 0.90 7.77
CA THR A 380 -12.12 1.26 7.84
C THR A 380 -12.81 1.38 6.48
N SER A 381 -12.06 1.44 5.38
CA SER A 381 -12.62 1.45 4.04
C SER A 381 -13.39 0.14 3.77
N PRO A 382 -14.64 0.22 3.27
CA PRO A 382 -15.37 -0.96 2.80
C PRO A 382 -14.69 -1.65 1.60
N TYR A 383 -13.91 -0.89 0.82
CA TYR A 383 -13.12 -1.40 -0.30
C TYR A 383 -11.64 -1.28 0.02
N THR A 384 -11.01 -2.39 0.34
CA THR A 384 -9.60 -2.46 0.71
C THR A 384 -8.95 -3.74 0.19
N LEU A 385 -7.71 -3.61 -0.30
CA LEU A 385 -6.97 -4.64 -1.00
C LEU A 385 -5.54 -4.70 -0.46
N SER A 386 -4.87 -5.83 -0.61
CA SER A 386 -3.53 -6.06 -0.04
C SER A 386 -2.46 -5.07 -0.52
N TRP A 387 -2.53 -4.62 -1.76
CA TRP A 387 -1.57 -3.67 -2.32
C TRP A 387 -1.72 -2.24 -1.79
N TYR A 388 -2.87 -1.89 -1.19
CA TYR A 388 -3.05 -0.58 -0.54
C TYR A 388 -2.18 -0.43 0.72
N ASP A 389 -1.78 -1.52 1.34
CA ASP A 389 -0.98 -1.51 2.56
C ASP A 389 0.40 -0.83 2.39
N LEU A 390 0.91 -0.72 1.15
CA LEU A 390 2.16 -0.03 0.85
C LEU A 390 2.18 1.42 1.37
N ILE A 391 1.04 2.14 1.30
CA ILE A 391 0.96 3.54 1.76
C ILE A 391 1.16 3.70 3.27
N VAL A 392 1.01 2.62 4.03
CA VAL A 392 1.26 2.58 5.48
C VAL A 392 2.65 2.02 5.78
N TRP A 393 3.05 0.91 5.13
CA TRP A 393 4.32 0.25 5.43
C TRP A 393 5.54 1.17 5.24
N ALA A 394 5.54 1.98 4.17
CA ALA A 394 6.67 2.87 3.91
C ALA A 394 6.87 3.92 5.02
N PRO A 395 5.92 4.80 5.37
CA PRO A 395 6.12 5.78 6.44
C PRO A 395 6.21 5.15 7.85
N LEU A 396 5.58 3.97 8.07
CA LEU A 396 5.69 3.21 9.32
C LEU A 396 7.14 2.79 9.60
N ALA A 397 7.95 2.57 8.57
CA ALA A 397 9.37 2.27 8.70
C ALA A 397 10.16 3.35 9.46
N LEU A 398 9.73 4.61 9.41
CA LEU A 398 10.37 5.74 10.09
C LEU A 398 9.88 5.94 11.53
N LEU A 399 8.86 5.20 11.96
CA LEU A 399 8.42 5.21 13.36
C LEU A 399 9.15 4.13 14.17
N VAL A 400 9.15 4.29 15.50
CA VAL A 400 9.60 3.22 16.39
C VAL A 400 8.66 2.02 16.33
N PRO A 401 9.14 0.81 16.63
CA PRO A 401 8.31 -0.38 16.70
C PRO A 401 7.11 -0.20 17.65
N THR A 402 5.94 -0.57 17.19
CA THR A 402 4.68 -0.48 17.94
C THR A 402 3.82 -1.71 17.70
N ARG A 403 2.65 -1.78 18.35
CA ARG A 403 1.65 -2.82 18.08
C ARG A 403 1.12 -2.76 16.65
N LEU A 404 1.19 -1.57 16.01
CA LEU A 404 0.74 -1.39 14.63
C LEU A 404 1.53 -2.25 13.63
N ASP A 405 2.83 -2.49 13.86
CA ASP A 405 3.65 -3.34 13.00
C ASP A 405 3.07 -4.76 12.90
N TRP A 406 2.63 -5.31 14.04
CA TRP A 406 2.01 -6.62 14.11
C TRP A 406 0.64 -6.67 13.44
N LEU A 407 -0.17 -5.65 13.69
CA LEU A 407 -1.51 -5.55 13.10
C LEU A 407 -1.43 -5.42 11.59
N MET A 408 -0.45 -4.65 11.08
CA MET A 408 -0.21 -4.54 9.65
C MET A 408 0.31 -5.85 9.03
N ALA A 409 1.18 -6.59 9.73
CA ALA A 409 1.64 -7.88 9.25
C ALA A 409 0.50 -8.90 9.19
N LEU A 410 -0.30 -9.01 10.26
CA LEU A 410 -1.46 -9.90 10.31
C LEU A 410 -2.48 -9.57 9.21
N ARG A 411 -2.82 -8.28 9.08
CA ARG A 411 -3.69 -7.79 8.02
C ARG A 411 -3.15 -8.13 6.64
N GLY A 412 -1.88 -7.82 6.39
CA GLY A 412 -1.22 -8.06 5.11
C GLY A 412 -1.18 -9.53 4.72
N VAL A 413 -0.92 -10.44 5.68
CA VAL A 413 -0.99 -11.90 5.45
C VAL A 413 -2.40 -12.30 5.07
N ALA A 414 -3.41 -11.91 5.84
CA ALA A 414 -4.80 -12.30 5.60
C ALA A 414 -5.28 -11.86 4.21
N LEU A 415 -5.01 -10.61 3.83
CA LEU A 415 -5.38 -10.10 2.51
C LEU A 415 -4.54 -10.73 1.40
N SER A 416 -3.23 -10.92 1.58
CA SER A 416 -2.40 -11.55 0.56
C SER A 416 -2.82 -12.99 0.30
N VAL A 417 -3.14 -13.75 1.34
CA VAL A 417 -3.66 -15.13 1.22
C VAL A 417 -5.06 -15.13 0.58
N ALA A 418 -5.92 -14.18 0.93
CA ALA A 418 -7.27 -14.06 0.36
C ALA A 418 -7.28 -13.74 -1.15
N TYR A 419 -6.21 -13.11 -1.64
CA TYR A 419 -6.03 -12.77 -3.06
C TYR A 419 -4.95 -13.61 -3.75
N VAL A 420 -4.72 -14.81 -3.28
CA VAL A 420 -4.02 -15.89 -3.98
C VAL A 420 -5.05 -16.87 -4.55
N THR A 421 -5.23 -16.97 -5.73
CA THR A 421 -5.14 -16.09 -6.84
C THR A 421 -6.27 -15.07 -6.77
N GLY A 422 -6.10 -13.85 -7.28
CA GLY A 422 -7.20 -12.86 -7.29
C GLY A 422 -8.43 -13.37 -8.03
N ARG A 423 -8.23 -14.32 -8.94
CA ARG A 423 -9.27 -14.98 -9.76
C ARG A 423 -9.22 -16.48 -9.57
N THR A 424 -10.41 -17.07 -9.57
CA THR A 424 -10.63 -18.50 -9.41
C THR A 424 -11.04 -19.18 -10.73
N VAL A 425 -10.75 -18.57 -11.88
CA VAL A 425 -11.10 -19.13 -13.19
C VAL A 425 -10.35 -20.43 -13.43
N GLY A 426 -11.07 -21.46 -13.85
CA GLY A 426 -10.54 -22.78 -14.12
C GLY A 426 -10.26 -23.64 -12.88
N PHE A 427 -10.64 -23.19 -11.69
CA PHE A 427 -10.63 -23.99 -10.48
C PHE A 427 -11.89 -24.86 -10.38
N SER A 428 -11.78 -25.97 -9.65
CA SER A 428 -12.96 -26.73 -9.23
C SER A 428 -13.87 -25.89 -8.32
N ASP A 429 -15.16 -26.19 -8.31
CA ASP A 429 -16.13 -25.50 -7.46
C ASP A 429 -15.75 -25.52 -5.97
N VAL A 430 -15.14 -26.63 -5.53
CA VAL A 430 -14.66 -26.77 -4.15
C VAL A 430 -13.53 -25.79 -3.88
N MET A 431 -12.54 -25.66 -4.78
CA MET A 431 -11.43 -24.72 -4.62
C MET A 431 -11.93 -23.26 -4.71
N VAL A 432 -12.88 -22.96 -5.59
CA VAL A 432 -13.55 -21.65 -5.66
C VAL A 432 -14.16 -21.30 -4.32
N ASN A 433 -14.91 -22.22 -3.70
CA ASN A 433 -15.53 -21.99 -2.38
C ASN A 433 -14.47 -21.83 -1.29
N VAL A 434 -13.39 -22.61 -1.31
CA VAL A 434 -12.29 -22.45 -0.35
C VAL A 434 -11.65 -21.06 -0.48
N VAL A 435 -11.29 -20.62 -1.68
CA VAL A 435 -10.58 -19.35 -1.89
C VAL A 435 -11.52 -18.16 -1.70
N ALA A 436 -12.66 -18.14 -2.37
CA ALA A 436 -13.55 -16.98 -2.38
C ALA A 436 -14.37 -16.88 -1.10
N PHE A 437 -15.01 -17.95 -0.65
CA PHE A 437 -15.84 -17.91 0.54
C PHE A 437 -15.03 -18.11 1.81
N THR A 438 -14.37 -19.28 1.99
CA THR A 438 -13.74 -19.59 3.29
C THR A 438 -12.58 -18.64 3.60
N ILE A 439 -11.65 -18.45 2.68
CA ILE A 439 -10.45 -17.64 2.94
C ILE A 439 -10.77 -16.15 2.83
N ARG A 440 -11.40 -15.72 1.73
CA ARG A 440 -11.61 -14.29 1.48
C ARG A 440 -12.74 -13.72 2.34
N ASP A 441 -13.95 -14.30 2.26
CA ASP A 441 -15.11 -13.69 2.89
C ASP A 441 -15.21 -14.01 4.39
N VAL A 442 -14.69 -15.18 4.85
CA VAL A 442 -14.79 -15.55 6.26
C VAL A 442 -13.50 -15.21 6.99
N ILE A 443 -12.37 -15.83 6.64
CA ILE A 443 -11.12 -15.70 7.42
C ILE A 443 -10.55 -14.29 7.31
N SER A 444 -10.39 -13.76 6.09
CA SER A 444 -9.83 -12.42 5.92
C SER A 444 -10.72 -11.35 6.56
N SER A 445 -12.04 -11.39 6.34
CA SER A 445 -12.97 -10.45 6.97
C SER A 445 -12.92 -10.53 8.49
N GLY A 446 -12.83 -11.74 9.08
CA GLY A 446 -12.64 -11.94 10.51
C GLY A 446 -11.35 -11.31 11.04
N VAL A 447 -10.24 -11.44 10.29
CA VAL A 447 -8.99 -10.78 10.64
C VAL A 447 -9.09 -9.25 10.57
N GLN A 448 -9.82 -8.69 9.57
CA GLN A 448 -10.03 -7.23 9.51
C GLN A 448 -10.82 -6.73 10.73
N TRP A 449 -11.87 -7.45 11.14
CA TRP A 449 -12.58 -7.16 12.38
C TRP A 449 -11.67 -7.25 13.61
N PHE A 450 -10.85 -8.29 13.69
CA PHE A 450 -9.86 -8.41 14.77
C PHE A 450 -8.91 -7.22 14.81
N VAL A 451 -8.38 -6.76 13.67
CA VAL A 451 -7.48 -5.61 13.59
C VAL A 451 -8.18 -4.34 14.10
N LEU A 452 -9.42 -4.09 13.70
CA LEU A 452 -10.21 -2.96 14.20
C LEU A 452 -10.39 -3.02 15.72
N ILE A 453 -10.82 -4.17 16.25
CA ILE A 453 -11.02 -4.40 17.69
C ILE A 453 -9.68 -4.26 18.44
N ALA A 454 -8.59 -4.75 17.89
CA ALA A 454 -7.26 -4.66 18.51
C ALA A 454 -6.76 -3.21 18.60
N ILE A 455 -7.03 -2.36 17.61
CA ILE A 455 -6.72 -0.92 17.65
C ILE A 455 -7.55 -0.25 18.77
N ILE A 456 -8.85 -0.54 18.84
CA ILE A 456 -9.73 -0.04 19.88
C ILE A 456 -9.23 -0.48 21.27
N HIS A 457 -8.93 -1.77 21.43
CA HIS A 457 -8.38 -2.32 22.68
C HIS A 457 -7.03 -1.69 23.04
N TRP A 458 -6.16 -1.46 22.06
CA TRP A 458 -4.89 -0.77 22.29
C TRP A 458 -5.11 0.65 22.82
N PHE A 459 -6.03 1.39 22.19
CA PHE A 459 -6.38 2.73 22.67
C PHE A 459 -6.89 2.70 24.13
N TRP A 460 -7.82 1.80 24.46
CA TRP A 460 -8.35 1.66 25.82
C TRP A 460 -7.29 1.31 26.86
N THR A 461 -6.43 0.36 26.55
CA THR A 461 -5.39 -0.09 27.49
C THR A 461 -4.30 0.94 27.71
N THR A 462 -4.05 1.81 26.74
CA THR A 462 -3.06 2.89 26.86
C THR A 462 -3.62 4.10 27.60
N ASN A 463 -4.91 4.39 27.47
CA ASN A 463 -5.58 5.55 28.07
C ASN A 463 -6.49 5.15 29.25
N ARG A 464 -5.97 4.44 30.25
CA ARG A 464 -6.74 3.91 31.39
C ARG A 464 -7.50 4.95 32.24
N GLN A 465 -7.32 6.26 32.02
CA GLN A 465 -8.01 7.35 32.73
C GLN A 465 -9.31 7.78 32.02
N TRP A 466 -9.95 6.93 31.29
CA TRP A 466 -11.20 7.18 30.58
C TRP A 466 -12.41 6.72 31.43
N PRO A 467 -13.59 7.41 31.37
CA PRO A 467 -13.87 8.75 30.86
C PRO A 467 -14.33 9.72 31.97
N THR A 468 -13.55 10.71 32.26
CA THR A 468 -14.13 11.87 32.99
C THR A 468 -14.60 12.92 32.00
N ALA A 469 -15.69 13.64 32.33
CA ALA A 469 -16.21 14.75 31.52
C ALA A 469 -15.13 15.80 31.19
N ALA A 470 -14.09 15.90 32.02
CA ALA A 470 -12.89 16.71 31.80
C ALA A 470 -12.06 16.22 30.62
N PHE A 471 -12.02 14.90 30.33
CA PHE A 471 -11.28 14.38 29.19
C PHE A 471 -11.94 14.74 27.86
N ILE A 472 -13.27 14.69 27.74
CA ILE A 472 -14.00 15.07 26.53
C ILE A 472 -13.82 16.58 26.28
N ARG A 473 -13.92 17.40 27.30
CA ARG A 473 -13.76 18.85 27.20
C ARG A 473 -12.33 19.27 26.87
N ASN A 474 -11.31 18.60 27.46
CA ASN A 474 -9.90 18.88 27.22
C ASN A 474 -9.37 18.17 25.98
N GLY A 475 -9.99 17.11 25.51
CA GLY A 475 -9.62 16.37 24.30
C GLY A 475 -9.69 17.22 23.04
N PHE A 476 -10.73 18.04 22.88
CA PHE A 476 -10.85 18.99 21.79
C PHE A 476 -9.87 20.17 21.92
N GLY A 477 -9.62 20.64 23.16
CA GLY A 477 -8.64 21.69 23.41
C GLY A 477 -7.19 21.26 23.20
N GLN A 478 -6.85 20.00 23.49
CA GLN A 478 -5.50 19.46 23.30
C GLN A 478 -5.14 19.10 21.85
N LEU A 479 -6.09 19.03 20.94
CA LEU A 479 -5.80 19.06 19.50
C LEU A 479 -5.13 20.36 19.06
N LEU A 480 -5.37 21.45 19.82
CA LEU A 480 -4.82 22.78 19.56
C LEU A 480 -3.63 23.13 20.47
N VAL A 481 -3.45 22.45 21.60
CA VAL A 481 -2.40 22.77 22.59
C VAL A 481 -1.80 21.47 23.14
N THR A 482 -0.79 20.96 22.48
CA THR A 482 0.11 19.94 23.04
C THR A 482 1.46 20.60 23.36
N ALA A 483 1.50 21.39 24.40
CA ALA A 483 2.74 21.76 25.06
C ALA A 483 2.57 21.41 26.54
N ASP A 484 3.62 20.82 27.10
CA ASP A 484 3.81 20.51 28.51
C ASP A 484 3.14 19.23 29.08
N ARG A 485 3.76 18.07 28.78
CA ARG A 485 3.88 17.01 29.78
C ARG A 485 5.32 16.98 30.27
N PRO A 486 5.59 17.10 31.57
CA PRO A 486 6.93 16.89 32.12
C PRO A 486 7.33 15.44 31.82
N GLN A 487 8.48 15.25 31.21
CA GLN A 487 9.09 13.91 31.08
C GLN A 487 9.28 13.33 32.49
N PRO A 488 9.01 12.03 32.71
CA PRO A 488 9.37 11.39 33.97
C PRO A 488 10.88 11.56 34.17
N LYS A 489 11.27 12.16 35.29
CA LYS A 489 12.66 12.34 35.69
C LYS A 489 13.35 10.96 35.59
N ARG A 490 14.31 10.83 34.69
CA ARG A 490 15.20 9.68 34.66
C ARG A 490 15.92 9.64 35.99
N SER A 491 15.70 8.59 36.78
CA SER A 491 16.56 8.29 37.91
C SER A 491 18.00 8.14 37.39
N PRO A 492 19.00 8.72 38.05
CA PRO A 492 20.39 8.55 37.64
C PRO A 492 20.76 7.10 37.74
N LEU A 493 21.13 6.50 36.63
CA LEU A 493 21.70 5.16 36.59
C LEU A 493 22.96 5.17 37.50
N ARG A 494 22.94 4.38 38.55
CA ARG A 494 24.13 4.12 39.37
C ARG A 494 25.23 3.60 38.49
N PRO A 495 26.47 4.18 38.55
CA PRO A 495 27.60 3.66 37.80
C PRO A 495 27.90 2.23 38.23
N TRP A 496 28.00 1.34 37.25
CA TRP A 496 28.47 -0.03 37.44
C TRP A 496 29.85 -0.01 38.07
N ARG A 497 29.98 -0.51 39.36
CA ARG A 497 31.28 -0.81 39.94
C ARG A 497 31.88 -2.03 39.23
N ARG A 498 33.01 -1.87 38.61
CA ARG A 498 33.82 -2.99 38.14
C ARG A 498 34.26 -3.84 39.31
N PRO A 499 34.19 -5.19 39.26
CA PRO A 499 34.81 -6.06 40.23
C PRO A 499 36.33 -5.87 40.23
N GLY A 500 36.95 -5.68 41.37
CA GLY A 500 38.37 -5.51 41.51
C GLY A 500 39.13 -6.76 41.07
N VAL A 501 40.17 -6.56 40.27
CA VAL A 501 41.16 -7.58 39.92
C VAL A 501 42.08 -7.72 41.13
N ALA A 502 42.04 -8.90 41.76
CA ALA A 502 43.03 -9.30 42.76
C ALA A 502 44.35 -9.64 42.02
N GLY A 503 45.41 -8.93 42.35
CA GLY A 503 46.76 -9.20 41.87
C GLY A 503 47.38 -10.42 42.58
N PRO A 504 48.40 -11.05 41.94
CA PRO A 504 48.99 -12.27 42.44
C PRO A 504 49.99 -12.04 43.60
N ARG A 505 49.99 -12.98 44.53
CA ARG A 505 51.17 -13.33 45.32
C ARG A 505 51.73 -14.63 44.82
#